data_bc126fb165769e025bce08138cf6ba88
#
_entry.id   bc126fb165769e025bce08138cf6ba88
#
_cell.length_a   1.000
_cell.length_b   1.000
_cell.length_c   1.000
_cell.angle_alpha   90.00
_cell.angle_beta   90.00
_cell.angle_gamma   90.00
#
_symmetry.space_group_name_H-M   'P 1'
#
loop_
_entity.id
_entity.type
_entity.pdbx_description
1 polymer ?
#
loop_
_entity_poly.entity_id
_entity_poly.type
_entity_poly.pdbx_seq_one_letter_code
_entity_poly.pdbx_strand_id
1 'polypeptide(L)'
;MNKSLLYFAEDATAADSGAVMPADSFLSMELASASSVVLKFKAATNAAGHASVTIPFSGAFKDACRAIAGALNSNTMTVVADEANGVYLSYNGGAFSGAVTVDNVV
;
A
#
# COMPACT_ATOMS: atom_id res chain seq x y z
N MET A 1 -10.67 14.18 12.56
CA MET A 1 -10.86 13.25 11.43
C MET A 1 -9.53 13.00 10.75
N ASN A 2 -9.20 11.73 10.52
CA ASN A 2 -7.95 11.37 9.87
C ASN A 2 -8.09 11.55 8.35
N LYS A 3 -7.24 12.40 7.78
CA LYS A 3 -7.23 12.67 6.33
C LYS A 3 -6.10 11.99 5.60
N SER A 4 -5.50 10.97 6.20
CA SER A 4 -4.40 10.25 5.58
C SER A 4 -4.88 9.43 4.38
N LEU A 5 -4.10 9.46 3.31
CA LEU A 5 -4.34 8.70 2.08
C LEU A 5 -3.07 7.96 1.72
N LEU A 6 -3.20 6.74 1.25
CA LEU A 6 -2.08 5.92 0.78
C LEU A 6 -2.19 5.74 -0.73
N TYR A 7 -1.13 6.08 -1.44
CA TYR A 7 -1.09 6.01 -2.90
C TYR A 7 -0.29 4.78 -3.34
N PHE A 8 -0.88 4.03 -4.26
CA PHE A 8 -0.25 2.86 -4.86
C PHE A 8 -0.41 2.94 -6.37
N ALA A 9 0.62 2.63 -7.12
CA ALA A 9 0.55 2.57 -8.58
C ALA A 9 1.38 1.41 -9.10
N GLU A 10 0.79 0.68 -10.04
CA GLU A 10 1.48 -0.39 -10.76
C GLU A 10 2.25 0.20 -11.95
N ASP A 11 2.60 -0.66 -12.90
CA ASP A 11 3.33 -0.26 -14.10
C ASP A 11 2.57 0.81 -14.88
N ALA A 12 3.29 1.80 -15.39
CA ALA A 12 2.74 2.90 -16.16
C ALA A 12 2.02 2.47 -17.45
N THR A 13 2.23 1.25 -17.91
CA THR A 13 1.61 0.77 -19.15
C THR A 13 0.15 0.38 -18.97
N ALA A 14 -0.31 0.19 -17.73
CA ALA A 14 -1.69 -0.21 -17.44
C ALA A 14 -2.50 1.03 -17.04
N ALA A 15 -3.57 1.31 -17.76
CA ALA A 15 -4.35 2.53 -17.54
C ALA A 15 -5.03 2.61 -16.18
N ASP A 16 -5.37 1.47 -15.59
CA ASP A 16 -6.14 1.41 -14.35
C ASP A 16 -5.33 0.89 -13.17
N SER A 17 -4.03 1.13 -13.18
CA SER A 17 -3.13 0.49 -12.23
C SER A 17 -2.85 1.31 -10.98
N GLY A 18 -3.50 2.43 -10.79
CA GLY A 18 -3.30 3.27 -9.62
C GLY A 18 -4.48 3.24 -8.67
N ALA A 19 -4.22 3.46 -7.40
CA ALA A 19 -5.27 3.56 -6.39
C ALA A 19 -4.82 4.45 -5.25
N VAL A 20 -5.77 5.21 -4.71
CA VAL A 20 -5.58 5.99 -3.48
C VAL A 20 -6.55 5.41 -2.46
N MET A 21 -6.01 4.94 -1.35
CA MET A 21 -6.80 4.31 -0.30
C MET A 21 -6.86 5.20 0.93
N PRO A 22 -8.06 5.55 1.41
CA PRO A 22 -8.16 6.31 2.66
C PRO A 22 -7.75 5.44 3.85
N ALA A 23 -7.09 6.06 4.82
CA ALA A 23 -6.63 5.34 6.01
C ALA A 23 -7.77 4.66 6.75
N ASP A 24 -8.95 5.26 6.73
CA ASP A 24 -10.12 4.71 7.42
C ASP A 24 -10.60 3.39 6.82
N SER A 25 -10.20 3.06 5.60
CA SER A 25 -10.56 1.80 4.96
C SER A 25 -9.55 0.68 5.23
N PHE A 26 -8.43 0.99 5.87
CA PHE A 26 -7.39 -0.01 6.14
C PHE A 26 -7.89 -1.10 7.07
N LEU A 27 -7.66 -2.36 6.71
CA LEU A 27 -8.08 -3.51 7.50
C LEU A 27 -6.90 -4.23 8.15
N SER A 28 -5.87 -4.57 7.36
CA SER A 28 -4.72 -5.33 7.88
C SER A 28 -3.54 -5.28 6.93
N MET A 29 -2.39 -5.65 7.46
CA MET A 29 -1.16 -5.82 6.71
C MET A 29 -0.53 -7.14 7.13
N GLU A 30 -0.24 -8.00 6.17
CA GLU A 30 0.27 -9.34 6.43
C GLU A 30 1.44 -9.65 5.51
N LEU A 31 2.27 -10.61 5.88
CA LEU A 31 3.28 -11.14 4.98
C LEU A 31 2.61 -12.01 3.92
N ALA A 32 2.86 -11.70 2.66
CA ALA A 32 2.45 -12.56 1.56
C ALA A 32 3.52 -13.61 1.27
N SER A 33 4.80 -13.25 1.51
CA SER A 33 5.96 -14.13 1.40
C SER A 33 7.07 -13.58 2.29
N ALA A 34 8.24 -14.19 2.25
CA ALA A 34 9.38 -13.69 3.03
C ALA A 34 9.81 -12.29 2.62
N SER A 35 9.48 -11.85 1.41
CA SER A 35 9.94 -10.57 0.86
C SER A 35 8.81 -9.73 0.27
N SER A 36 7.57 -10.02 0.59
CA SER A 36 6.44 -9.19 0.16
C SER A 36 5.35 -9.13 1.22
N VAL A 37 4.59 -8.04 1.19
CA VAL A 37 3.49 -7.81 2.11
C VAL A 37 2.21 -7.58 1.32
N VAL A 38 1.08 -7.86 1.94
CA VAL A 38 -0.22 -7.52 1.40
C VAL A 38 -0.96 -6.61 2.38
N LEU A 39 -1.43 -5.47 1.88
CA LEU A 39 -2.26 -4.55 2.63
C LEU A 39 -3.71 -4.72 2.16
N LYS A 40 -4.63 -4.84 3.11
CA LYS A 40 -6.04 -5.06 2.80
C LYS A 40 -6.86 -3.87 3.26
N PHE A 41 -7.80 -3.46 2.40
CA PHE A 41 -8.67 -2.32 2.61
C PHE A 41 -10.11 -2.72 2.31
N LYS A 42 -11.07 -1.99 2.87
CA LYS A 42 -12.47 -2.17 2.49
C LYS A 42 -12.66 -1.76 1.05
N ALA A 43 -13.43 -2.52 0.29
CA ALA A 43 -13.78 -2.15 -1.07
C ALA A 43 -14.74 -0.96 -1.08
N ALA A 44 -14.55 -0.05 -2.03
CA ALA A 44 -15.33 1.18 -2.09
C ALA A 44 -16.79 0.93 -2.47
N THR A 45 -17.06 -0.08 -3.27
CA THR A 45 -18.39 -0.33 -3.85
C THR A 45 -19.09 -1.57 -3.32
N ASN A 46 -18.41 -2.38 -2.52
CA ASN A 46 -18.97 -3.63 -1.99
C ASN A 46 -18.61 -3.76 -0.52
N ALA A 47 -19.56 -3.58 0.37
CA ALA A 47 -19.32 -3.61 1.80
C ALA A 47 -18.80 -4.97 2.29
N ALA A 48 -19.11 -6.06 1.58
CA ALA A 48 -18.63 -7.40 1.92
C ALA A 48 -17.29 -7.73 1.26
N GLY A 49 -16.83 -6.89 0.32
CA GLY A 49 -15.58 -7.11 -0.39
C GLY A 49 -14.41 -6.37 0.24
N HIS A 50 -13.25 -6.56 -0.36
CA HIS A 50 -12.05 -5.85 0.05
C HIS A 50 -11.15 -5.62 -1.16
N ALA A 51 -10.29 -4.63 -1.04
CA ALA A 51 -9.20 -4.39 -1.98
C ALA A 51 -7.90 -4.82 -1.33
N SER A 52 -6.94 -5.26 -2.12
CA SER A 52 -5.63 -5.63 -1.61
C SER A 52 -4.52 -5.04 -2.46
N VAL A 53 -3.39 -4.75 -1.83
CA VAL A 53 -2.19 -4.27 -2.51
C VAL A 53 -1.04 -5.14 -2.03
N THR A 54 -0.38 -5.80 -2.97
CA THR A 54 0.79 -6.65 -2.67
C THR A 54 2.05 -5.94 -3.14
N ILE A 55 3.02 -5.79 -2.25
CA ILE A 55 4.24 -5.03 -2.53
C ILE A 55 5.45 -5.78 -2.01
N PRO A 56 6.49 -5.96 -2.83
CA PRO A 56 7.77 -6.44 -2.31
C PRO A 56 8.40 -5.43 -1.36
N PHE A 57 9.19 -5.91 -0.42
CA PHE A 57 9.88 -5.05 0.53
C PHE A 57 11.23 -5.65 0.91
N SER A 58 12.09 -4.81 1.48
CA SER A 58 13.36 -5.24 2.06
C SER A 58 13.38 -4.81 3.54
N GLY A 59 14.31 -5.38 4.31
CA GLY A 59 14.40 -5.10 5.73
C GLY A 59 13.42 -5.93 6.55
N ALA A 60 13.18 -5.50 7.78
CA ALA A 60 12.32 -6.23 8.70
C ALA A 60 10.85 -5.89 8.47
N PHE A 61 10.00 -6.91 8.52
CA PHE A 61 8.54 -6.71 8.42
C PHE A 61 8.02 -5.70 9.44
N LYS A 62 8.55 -5.74 10.65
CA LYS A 62 8.18 -4.82 11.73
C LYS A 62 8.41 -3.34 11.32
N ASP A 63 9.53 -3.07 10.66
CA ASP A 63 9.84 -1.71 10.23
C ASP A 63 8.95 -1.28 9.06
N ALA A 64 8.62 -2.19 8.17
CA ALA A 64 7.63 -1.92 7.12
C ALA A 64 6.26 -1.60 7.73
N CYS A 65 5.84 -2.34 8.76
CA CYS A 65 4.59 -2.06 9.46
C CYS A 65 4.59 -0.69 10.12
N ARG A 66 5.72 -0.28 10.71
CA ARG A 66 5.84 1.05 11.32
C ARG A 66 5.71 2.16 10.28
N ALA A 67 6.28 1.95 9.10
CA ALA A 67 6.18 2.92 8.01
C ALA A 67 4.72 3.10 7.57
N ILE A 68 3.98 2.00 7.44
CA ILE A 68 2.56 2.06 7.09
C ILE A 68 1.76 2.72 8.21
N ALA A 69 2.05 2.41 9.47
CA ALA A 69 1.38 3.07 10.60
C ALA A 69 1.59 4.58 10.57
N GLY A 70 2.80 5.03 10.24
CA GLY A 70 3.08 6.45 10.07
C GLY A 70 2.29 7.07 8.93
N ALA A 71 2.16 6.37 7.81
CA ALA A 71 1.38 6.84 6.67
C ALA A 71 -0.11 6.94 7.02
N LEU A 72 -0.62 5.99 7.81
CA LEU A 72 -2.03 6.00 8.24
C LEU A 72 -2.36 7.17 9.16
N ASN A 73 -1.37 7.80 9.77
CA ASN A 73 -1.54 8.90 10.70
C ASN A 73 -0.91 10.21 10.21
N SER A 74 -0.60 10.31 8.92
CA SER A 74 0.14 11.47 8.39
C SER A 74 -0.71 12.70 8.15
N ASN A 75 -2.03 12.55 8.06
CA ASN A 75 -2.97 13.61 7.67
C ASN A 75 -2.68 14.20 6.29
N THR A 76 -2.03 13.42 5.43
CA THR A 76 -1.69 13.83 4.07
C THR A 76 -1.64 12.58 3.20
N MET A 77 -1.38 12.75 1.92
CA MET A 77 -1.18 11.61 1.03
C MET A 77 0.26 11.14 1.10
N THR A 78 0.46 9.85 1.37
CA THR A 78 1.78 9.22 1.34
C THR A 78 1.86 8.31 0.12
N VAL A 79 2.88 8.50 -0.70
CA VAL A 79 3.18 7.58 -1.80
C VAL A 79 3.87 6.37 -1.18
N VAL A 80 3.15 5.25 -1.11
CA VAL A 80 3.71 4.01 -0.55
C VAL A 80 4.51 3.27 -1.59
N ALA A 81 3.93 3.10 -2.79
CA ALA A 81 4.62 2.43 -3.87
C ALA A 81 4.09 2.95 -5.20
N ASP A 82 4.97 3.54 -5.99
CA ASP A 82 4.65 4.05 -7.33
C ASP A 82 5.64 3.44 -8.30
N GLU A 83 5.31 2.27 -8.79
CA GLU A 83 6.17 1.54 -9.72
C GLU A 83 6.36 2.31 -11.03
N ALA A 84 5.33 3.01 -11.47
CA ALA A 84 5.39 3.78 -12.71
C ALA A 84 6.48 4.85 -12.69
N ASN A 85 6.72 5.47 -11.53
CA ASN A 85 7.71 6.54 -11.37
C ASN A 85 8.90 6.14 -10.51
N GLY A 86 8.95 4.91 -10.03
CA GLY A 86 10.04 4.43 -9.20
C GLY A 86 10.13 5.07 -7.83
N VAL A 87 9.02 5.51 -7.27
CA VAL A 87 8.98 6.17 -5.97
C VAL A 87 8.39 5.20 -4.94
N TYR A 88 9.16 4.92 -3.90
CA TYR A 88 8.76 3.96 -2.87
C TYR A 88 9.01 4.52 -1.49
N LEU A 89 8.11 4.20 -0.55
CA LEU A 89 8.28 4.58 0.85
C LEU A 89 9.43 3.79 1.45
N SER A 90 10.37 4.51 2.05
CA SER A 90 11.51 3.90 2.73
C SER A 90 11.36 4.01 4.24
N TYR A 91 12.09 3.17 4.96
CA TYR A 91 12.08 3.13 6.42
C TYR A 91 13.45 2.65 6.90
N ASN A 92 13.64 2.63 8.20
CA ASN A 92 14.93 2.25 8.78
C ASN A 92 15.28 0.81 8.42
N GLY A 93 16.33 0.63 7.64
CA GLY A 93 16.83 -0.69 7.25
C GLY A 93 16.20 -1.28 6.00
N GLY A 94 15.32 -0.54 5.30
CA GLY A 94 14.72 -1.07 4.08
C GLY A 94 13.77 -0.12 3.40
N ALA A 95 13.04 -0.65 2.42
CA ALA A 95 12.07 0.11 1.66
C ALA A 95 11.10 -0.83 0.96
N PHE A 96 9.93 -0.32 0.59
CA PHE A 96 9.09 -1.01 -0.40
C PHE A 96 9.76 -0.90 -1.77
N SER A 97 9.48 -1.83 -2.66
CA SER A 97 10.21 -1.89 -3.93
C SER A 97 9.46 -2.74 -4.96
N GLY A 98 9.99 -2.76 -6.19
CA GLY A 98 9.62 -3.73 -7.20
C GLY A 98 8.21 -3.61 -7.75
N ALA A 99 7.69 -4.74 -8.20
CA ALA A 99 6.38 -4.80 -8.84
C ALA A 99 5.25 -4.74 -7.82
N VAL A 100 4.35 -3.79 -8.00
CA VAL A 100 3.18 -3.59 -7.14
C VAL A 100 1.97 -4.24 -7.81
N THR A 101 1.17 -4.97 -7.04
CA THR A 101 -0.08 -5.56 -7.52
C THR A 101 -1.24 -4.96 -6.76
N VAL A 102 -2.09 -4.21 -7.45
CA VAL A 102 -3.30 -3.63 -6.88
C VAL A 102 -4.49 -4.46 -7.34
N ASP A 103 -5.23 -5.02 -6.41
CA ASP A 103 -6.40 -5.83 -6.68
C ASP A 103 -7.63 -5.18 -6.02
N ASN A 104 -8.44 -4.52 -6.83
CA ASN A 104 -9.65 -3.86 -6.37
C ASN A 104 -10.85 -4.79 -6.52
N VAL A 105 -11.15 -5.53 -5.47
CA VAL A 105 -12.33 -6.38 -5.45
C VAL A 105 -13.54 -5.51 -5.12
N VAL A 106 -14.49 -5.48 -6.02
CA VAL A 106 -15.70 -4.67 -5.88
C VAL A 106 -16.94 -5.54 -5.72
#